data_846a7c96121bf25e7acbf11124fd3546
#
_entry.id   846a7c96121bf25e7acbf11124fd3546
#
_cell.length_a   1.000
_cell.length_b   1.000
_cell.length_c   1.000
_cell.angle_alpha   90.00
_cell.angle_beta   90.00
_cell.angle_gamma   90.00
#
_symmetry.space_group_name_H-M   'P 1'
#
loop_
_entity.id
_entity.type
_entity.pdbx_description
1 polymer ?
#
loop_
_entity_poly.entity_id
_entity_poly.type
_entity_poly.pdbx_seq_one_letter_code
_entity_poly.pdbx_strand_id
1 'polypeptide(L)'
;LDVKKAVLNIHQTVYRGMALEMDSEIEIGEIADFAEKIKEPFEKLVDAVSAIASAFKTIEGANEESDLFAERCGELLERIRAWQLTLANPGAVKTVGGIPSVLWLRLTEQNVLFSNTPLSLAQPFTKARAKMKNAWVLTSATISTRKENGEPDFSYFLAELGFDSQTPTYTWES
;
A
#
# COMPACT_ATOMS: atom_id res chain seq x y z
N LEU A 1 -23.72 -8.95 10.31
CA LEU A 1 -23.05 -7.92 9.51
C LEU A 1 -22.59 -8.56 8.20
N ASP A 2 -22.88 -7.91 7.07
CA ASP A 2 -22.63 -8.47 5.74
C ASP A 2 -21.48 -7.68 5.09
N VAL A 3 -20.29 -8.30 5.00
CA VAL A 3 -19.09 -7.68 4.38
C VAL A 3 -19.38 -7.25 2.94
N LYS A 4 -20.13 -8.04 2.18
CA LYS A 4 -20.52 -7.70 0.80
C LYS A 4 -21.29 -6.38 0.75
N LYS A 5 -22.22 -6.16 1.68
CA LYS A 5 -22.94 -4.88 1.79
C LYS A 5 -22.03 -3.72 2.18
N ALA A 6 -21.08 -3.95 3.09
CA ALA A 6 -20.13 -2.93 3.50
C ALA A 6 -19.22 -2.51 2.33
N VAL A 7 -18.70 -3.47 1.56
CA VAL A 7 -17.90 -3.20 0.35
C VAL A 7 -18.74 -2.44 -0.70
N LEU A 8 -19.98 -2.89 -0.95
CA LEU A 8 -20.88 -2.23 -1.88
C LEU A 8 -21.19 -0.79 -1.45
N ASN A 9 -21.32 -0.55 -0.15
CA ASN A 9 -21.54 0.79 0.39
C ASN A 9 -20.35 1.72 0.10
N ILE A 10 -19.11 1.24 0.26
CA ILE A 10 -17.92 2.00 -0.11
C ILE A 10 -17.95 2.35 -1.61
N HIS A 11 -18.20 1.36 -2.46
CA HIS A 11 -18.28 1.56 -3.91
C HIS A 11 -19.33 2.61 -4.28
N GLN A 12 -20.54 2.51 -3.72
CA GLN A 12 -21.62 3.46 -3.99
C GLN A 12 -21.31 4.87 -3.48
N THR A 13 -20.65 4.98 -2.33
CA THR A 13 -20.25 6.27 -1.76
C THR A 13 -19.24 6.97 -2.67
N VAL A 14 -18.26 6.23 -3.19
CA VAL A 14 -17.27 6.76 -4.12
C VAL A 14 -17.93 7.10 -5.46
N TYR A 15 -18.68 6.17 -6.05
CA TYR A 15 -19.31 6.33 -7.36
C TYR A 15 -20.31 7.50 -7.40
N ARG A 16 -21.17 7.63 -6.39
CA ARG A 16 -22.22 8.67 -6.39
C ARG A 16 -21.81 9.97 -5.72
N GLY A 17 -20.89 9.87 -4.77
CA GLY A 17 -20.55 11.01 -3.89
C GLY A 17 -19.35 11.82 -4.32
N MET A 18 -18.56 11.35 -5.30
CA MET A 18 -17.26 11.96 -5.58
C MET A 18 -17.05 12.40 -7.04
N ALA A 19 -18.05 12.21 -7.91
CA ALA A 19 -18.03 12.64 -9.32
C ALA A 19 -16.73 12.28 -10.06
N LEU A 20 -16.19 11.08 -9.81
CA LEU A 20 -14.95 10.60 -10.40
C LEU A 20 -15.20 10.01 -11.78
N GLU A 21 -14.24 10.20 -12.67
CA GLU A 21 -14.22 9.51 -13.96
C GLU A 21 -13.89 8.03 -13.76
N MET A 22 -14.61 7.17 -14.50
CA MET A 22 -14.37 5.73 -14.48
C MET A 22 -12.98 5.42 -15.05
N ASP A 23 -12.31 4.44 -14.43
CA ASP A 23 -10.98 3.94 -14.80
C ASP A 23 -9.84 4.96 -14.71
N SER A 24 -10.09 6.17 -14.19
CA SER A 24 -9.05 7.14 -13.86
C SER A 24 -8.47 6.88 -12.46
N GLU A 25 -7.22 7.27 -12.27
CA GLU A 25 -6.59 7.34 -10.96
C GLU A 25 -6.55 8.81 -10.51
N ILE A 26 -6.98 9.07 -9.29
CA ILE A 26 -6.97 10.39 -8.69
C ILE A 26 -6.28 10.35 -7.34
N GLU A 27 -5.51 11.37 -7.02
CA GLU A 27 -4.94 11.52 -5.68
C GLU A 27 -6.06 11.79 -4.67
N ILE A 28 -6.10 11.01 -3.59
CA ILE A 28 -7.15 11.13 -2.56
C ILE A 28 -7.14 12.54 -1.94
N GLY A 29 -6.00 13.19 -1.87
CA GLY A 29 -5.85 14.57 -1.38
C GLY A 29 -6.58 15.61 -2.23
N GLU A 30 -6.84 15.33 -3.48
CA GLU A 30 -7.56 16.23 -4.41
C GLU A 30 -9.08 16.08 -4.33
N ILE A 31 -9.59 15.05 -3.64
CA ILE A 31 -11.02 14.79 -3.52
C ILE A 31 -11.57 15.55 -2.30
N ALA A 32 -12.43 16.53 -2.55
CA ALA A 32 -13.06 17.31 -1.48
C ALA A 32 -13.87 16.42 -0.51
N ASP A 33 -13.69 16.65 0.79
CA ASP A 33 -14.41 15.97 1.87
C ASP A 33 -14.31 14.44 1.85
N PHE A 34 -13.26 13.88 1.18
CA PHE A 34 -13.11 12.44 1.02
C PHE A 34 -13.13 11.71 2.37
N ALA A 35 -12.33 12.18 3.33
CA ALA A 35 -12.19 11.55 4.63
C ALA A 35 -13.55 11.49 5.39
N GLU A 36 -14.35 12.55 5.29
CA GLU A 36 -15.67 12.61 5.92
C GLU A 36 -16.66 11.66 5.24
N LYS A 37 -16.72 11.69 3.92
CA LYS A 37 -17.65 10.86 3.14
C LYS A 37 -17.37 9.36 3.29
N ILE A 38 -16.09 8.97 3.40
CA ILE A 38 -15.69 7.56 3.43
C ILE A 38 -15.65 6.98 4.85
N LYS A 39 -15.67 7.80 5.88
CA LYS A 39 -15.53 7.40 7.28
C LYS A 39 -16.53 6.32 7.69
N GLU A 40 -17.82 6.61 7.59
CA GLU A 40 -18.88 5.67 7.98
C GLU A 40 -18.87 4.37 7.16
N PRO A 41 -18.71 4.39 5.82
CA PRO A 41 -18.53 3.18 5.03
C PRO A 41 -17.34 2.32 5.48
N PHE A 42 -16.20 2.92 5.83
CA PHE A 42 -15.04 2.19 6.36
C PHE A 42 -15.28 1.60 7.75
N GLU A 43 -15.93 2.34 8.65
CA GLU A 43 -16.33 1.83 9.97
C GLU A 43 -17.20 0.59 9.84
N LYS A 44 -18.20 0.60 8.98
CA LYS A 44 -19.04 -0.57 8.69
C LYS A 44 -18.25 -1.76 8.14
N LEU A 45 -17.24 -1.52 7.30
CA LEU A 45 -16.37 -2.56 6.79
C LEU A 45 -15.50 -3.16 7.90
N VAL A 46 -14.89 -2.31 8.73
CA VAL A 46 -14.10 -2.77 9.90
C VAL A 46 -14.94 -3.62 10.83
N ASP A 47 -16.15 -3.20 11.14
CA ASP A 47 -17.07 -3.94 12.01
C ASP A 47 -17.45 -5.31 11.42
N ALA A 48 -17.75 -5.32 10.11
CA ALA A 48 -18.12 -6.55 9.42
C ALA A 48 -16.96 -7.57 9.38
N VAL A 49 -15.75 -7.12 9.08
CA VAL A 49 -14.55 -7.99 9.03
C VAL A 49 -14.13 -8.40 10.45
N SER A 50 -14.24 -7.50 11.44
CA SER A 50 -13.97 -7.82 12.85
C SER A 50 -14.89 -8.91 13.39
N ALA A 51 -16.16 -8.88 13.01
CA ALA A 51 -17.11 -9.94 13.41
C ALA A 51 -16.72 -11.30 12.84
N ILE A 52 -16.27 -11.35 11.56
CA ILE A 52 -15.79 -12.58 10.93
C ILE A 52 -14.49 -13.06 11.59
N ALA A 53 -13.52 -12.17 11.79
CA ALA A 53 -12.25 -12.51 12.44
C ALA A 53 -12.49 -13.07 13.86
N SER A 54 -13.42 -12.48 14.61
CA SER A 54 -13.81 -12.97 15.94
C SER A 54 -14.47 -14.35 15.86
N ALA A 55 -15.33 -14.59 14.87
CA ALA A 55 -15.94 -15.90 14.70
C ALA A 55 -14.91 -17.00 14.40
N PHE A 56 -13.93 -16.73 13.54
CA PHE A 56 -12.83 -17.68 13.27
C PHE A 56 -11.94 -17.91 14.49
N LYS A 57 -11.69 -16.88 15.31
CA LYS A 57 -10.97 -17.06 16.56
C LYS A 57 -11.64 -18.03 17.54
N THR A 58 -12.96 -18.15 17.52
CA THR A 58 -13.67 -19.11 18.40
C THR A 58 -13.47 -20.57 18.02
N ILE A 59 -13.02 -20.83 16.80
CA ILE A 59 -12.76 -22.19 16.26
C ILE A 59 -11.27 -22.39 15.96
N GLU A 60 -10.40 -21.50 16.43
CA GLU A 60 -8.96 -21.63 16.30
C GLU A 60 -8.47 -22.92 16.99
N GLY A 61 -7.60 -23.66 16.31
CA GLY A 61 -7.13 -24.98 16.76
C GLY A 61 -8.04 -26.16 16.39
N ALA A 62 -9.19 -25.92 15.72
CA ALA A 62 -10.06 -27.01 15.28
C ALA A 62 -9.47 -27.78 14.07
N ASN A 63 -8.85 -27.08 13.14
CA ASN A 63 -8.11 -27.64 12.01
C ASN A 63 -7.26 -26.55 11.33
N GLU A 64 -6.26 -26.98 10.52
CA GLU A 64 -5.34 -26.08 9.81
C GLU A 64 -6.05 -25.06 8.90
N GLU A 65 -7.17 -25.43 8.30
CA GLU A 65 -7.91 -24.54 7.41
C GLU A 65 -8.56 -23.38 8.18
N SER A 66 -9.15 -23.64 9.34
CA SER A 66 -9.74 -22.60 10.20
C SER A 66 -8.67 -21.64 10.73
N ASP A 67 -7.50 -22.17 11.08
CA ASP A 67 -6.36 -21.37 11.57
C ASP A 67 -5.84 -20.44 10.47
N LEU A 68 -5.70 -20.96 9.24
CA LEU A 68 -5.31 -20.15 8.08
C LEU A 68 -6.33 -19.05 7.75
N PHE A 69 -7.63 -19.33 7.87
CA PHE A 69 -8.66 -18.31 7.68
C PHE A 69 -8.65 -17.27 8.79
N ALA A 70 -8.43 -17.65 10.04
CA ALA A 70 -8.30 -16.73 11.17
C ALA A 70 -7.12 -15.78 10.96
N GLU A 71 -5.96 -16.30 10.54
CA GLU A 71 -4.76 -15.50 10.22
C GLU A 71 -5.04 -14.50 9.09
N ARG A 72 -5.59 -14.96 7.96
CA ARG A 72 -5.92 -14.09 6.80
C ARG A 72 -6.94 -13.01 7.14
N CYS A 73 -7.97 -13.32 7.94
CA CYS A 73 -8.93 -12.33 8.42
C CYS A 73 -8.26 -11.29 9.33
N GLY A 74 -7.33 -11.72 10.18
CA GLY A 74 -6.54 -10.84 11.03
C GLY A 74 -5.69 -9.86 10.20
N GLU A 75 -4.93 -10.37 9.25
CA GLU A 75 -4.12 -9.55 8.34
C GLU A 75 -4.97 -8.56 7.52
N LEU A 76 -6.11 -9.01 7.01
CA LEU A 76 -7.03 -8.15 6.27
C LEU A 76 -7.57 -7.03 7.15
N LEU A 77 -7.96 -7.35 8.38
CA LEU A 77 -8.47 -6.39 9.35
C LEU A 77 -7.41 -5.34 9.71
N GLU A 78 -6.16 -5.74 9.92
CA GLU A 78 -5.05 -4.81 10.16
C GLU A 78 -4.85 -3.86 8.98
N ARG A 79 -4.89 -4.37 7.74
CA ARG A 79 -4.78 -3.55 6.53
C ARG A 79 -5.92 -2.55 6.40
N ILE A 80 -7.16 -2.98 6.64
CA ILE A 80 -8.33 -2.09 6.58
C ILE A 80 -8.24 -1.00 7.64
N ARG A 81 -7.85 -1.34 8.87
CA ARG A 81 -7.65 -0.38 9.97
C ARG A 81 -6.52 0.62 9.67
N ALA A 82 -5.43 0.15 9.07
CA ALA A 82 -4.34 1.03 8.66
C ALA A 82 -4.83 2.07 7.62
N TRP A 83 -5.64 1.64 6.65
CA TRP A 83 -6.30 2.55 5.72
C TRP A 83 -7.26 3.51 6.40
N GLN A 84 -8.12 3.03 7.30
CA GLN A 84 -9.04 3.87 8.06
C GLN A 84 -8.31 4.98 8.82
N LEU A 85 -7.23 4.63 9.54
CA LEU A 85 -6.41 5.61 10.27
C LEU A 85 -5.74 6.63 9.33
N THR A 86 -5.26 6.17 8.20
CA THR A 86 -4.62 7.02 7.20
C THR A 86 -5.60 8.01 6.58
N LEU A 87 -6.83 7.57 6.30
CA LEU A 87 -7.88 8.40 5.70
C LEU A 87 -8.52 9.35 6.71
N ALA A 88 -8.49 9.04 8.01
CA ALA A 88 -9.04 9.91 9.06
C ALA A 88 -8.22 11.19 9.27
N ASN A 89 -6.98 11.26 8.81
CA ASN A 89 -6.11 12.42 8.93
C ASN A 89 -5.90 13.09 7.57
N PRO A 90 -6.77 14.02 7.15
CA PRO A 90 -6.74 14.61 5.80
C PRO A 90 -5.62 15.64 5.57
N GLY A 91 -4.75 15.90 6.53
CA GLY A 91 -3.66 16.89 6.40
C GLY A 91 -2.32 16.26 6.02
N ALA A 92 -1.60 16.91 5.10
CA ALA A 92 -0.19 16.73 4.74
C ALA A 92 0.29 15.29 4.40
N VAL A 93 1.48 15.15 3.86
CA VAL A 93 2.12 13.90 3.45
C VAL A 93 1.68 12.71 4.29
N LYS A 94 0.91 11.83 3.70
CA LYS A 94 0.32 10.69 4.40
C LYS A 94 1.39 9.65 4.65
N THR A 95 1.54 9.25 5.88
CA THR A 95 2.56 8.29 6.27
C THR A 95 1.92 6.92 6.44
N VAL A 96 2.16 6.02 5.51
CA VAL A 96 1.69 4.63 5.59
C VAL A 96 2.81 3.76 6.13
N GLY A 97 2.61 3.19 7.32
CA GLY A 97 3.63 2.37 7.98
C GLY A 97 4.94 3.11 8.28
N GLY A 98 4.89 4.42 8.54
CA GLY A 98 6.06 5.27 8.80
C GLY A 98 6.76 5.77 7.52
N ILE A 99 6.20 5.52 6.33
CA ILE A 99 6.79 5.91 5.03
C ILE A 99 5.91 6.97 4.37
N PRO A 100 6.46 8.14 4.00
CA PRO A 100 5.74 9.14 3.24
C PRO A 100 5.23 8.55 1.92
N SER A 101 3.94 8.70 1.65
CA SER A 101 3.29 8.08 0.49
C SER A 101 2.22 8.98 -0.10
N VAL A 102 1.99 8.88 -1.39
CA VAL A 102 0.83 9.44 -2.07
C VAL A 102 -0.26 8.37 -2.13
N LEU A 103 -1.47 8.76 -1.81
CA LEU A 103 -2.63 7.87 -1.81
C LEU A 103 -3.46 8.10 -3.05
N TRP A 104 -3.81 7.01 -3.72
CA TRP A 104 -4.57 7.02 -4.95
C TRP A 104 -5.88 6.27 -4.78
N LEU A 105 -6.88 6.74 -5.48
CA LEU A 105 -8.16 6.10 -5.64
C LEU A 105 -8.40 5.83 -7.12
N ARG A 106 -8.78 4.59 -7.43
CA ARG A 106 -9.27 4.22 -8.76
C ARG A 106 -10.64 3.59 -8.64
N LEU A 107 -11.59 4.13 -9.40
CA LEU A 107 -12.94 3.61 -9.48
C LEU A 107 -13.12 2.87 -10.80
N THR A 108 -13.59 1.62 -10.71
CA THR A 108 -14.02 0.83 -11.87
C THR A 108 -15.50 0.50 -11.73
N GLU A 109 -16.11 -0.08 -12.77
CA GLU A 109 -17.53 -0.48 -12.71
C GLU A 109 -17.87 -1.38 -11.52
N GLN A 110 -16.93 -2.22 -11.10
CA GLN A 110 -17.16 -3.24 -10.08
C GLN A 110 -16.37 -3.04 -8.80
N ASN A 111 -15.31 -2.21 -8.83
CA ASN A 111 -14.36 -2.11 -7.73
C ASN A 111 -13.96 -0.68 -7.42
N VAL A 112 -13.57 -0.47 -6.18
CA VAL A 112 -12.79 0.69 -5.74
C VAL A 112 -11.44 0.19 -5.27
N LEU A 113 -10.38 0.72 -5.87
CA LEU A 113 -9.01 0.38 -5.49
C LEU A 113 -8.41 1.54 -4.72
N PHE A 114 -7.91 1.24 -3.54
CA PHE A 114 -7.08 2.14 -2.75
C PHE A 114 -5.64 1.68 -2.87
N SER A 115 -4.77 2.56 -3.34
CA SER A 115 -3.34 2.29 -3.46
C SER A 115 -2.51 3.37 -2.82
N ASN A 116 -1.31 3.02 -2.40
CA ASN A 116 -0.34 3.97 -1.89
C ASN A 116 0.98 3.80 -2.62
N THR A 117 1.54 4.93 -3.06
CA THR A 117 2.86 4.98 -3.68
C THR A 117 3.83 5.63 -2.69
N PRO A 118 4.79 4.89 -2.16
CA PRO A 118 5.80 5.46 -1.29
C PRO A 118 6.67 6.47 -2.06
N LEU A 119 6.96 7.60 -1.42
CA LEU A 119 7.83 8.63 -1.99
C LEU A 119 9.31 8.24 -1.99
N SER A 120 9.69 7.21 -1.25
CA SER A 120 11.03 6.60 -1.28
C SER A 120 10.90 5.09 -1.18
N LEU A 121 11.66 4.39 -1.99
CA LEU A 121 11.73 2.92 -1.97
C LEU A 121 12.78 2.39 -0.99
N ALA A 122 13.65 3.23 -0.45
CA ALA A 122 14.78 2.83 0.38
C ALA A 122 14.37 1.94 1.56
N GLN A 123 13.40 2.37 2.37
CA GLN A 123 12.94 1.61 3.52
C GLN A 123 12.15 0.34 3.15
N PRO A 124 11.14 0.39 2.25
CA PRO A 124 10.41 -0.80 1.82
C PRO A 124 11.33 -1.86 1.24
N PHE A 125 12.25 -1.46 0.37
CA PHE A 125 13.18 -2.36 -0.29
C PHE A 125 14.19 -2.97 0.69
N THR A 126 14.74 -2.16 1.61
CA THR A 126 15.63 -2.65 2.67
C THR A 126 14.92 -3.67 3.56
N LYS A 127 13.67 -3.40 3.98
CA LYS A 127 12.87 -4.36 4.77
C LYS A 127 12.58 -5.65 4.00
N ALA A 128 12.29 -5.56 2.71
CA ALA A 128 12.06 -6.74 1.87
C ALA A 128 13.34 -7.58 1.73
N ARG A 129 14.48 -6.94 1.45
CA ARG A 129 15.78 -7.62 1.37
C ARG A 129 16.18 -8.32 2.67
N ALA A 130 15.97 -7.67 3.80
CA ALA A 130 16.33 -8.23 5.11
C ALA A 130 15.61 -9.55 5.43
N LYS A 131 14.44 -9.79 4.83
CA LYS A 131 13.70 -11.06 4.95
C LYS A 131 14.26 -12.18 4.09
N MET A 132 15.07 -11.86 3.10
CA MET A 132 15.62 -12.82 2.13
C MET A 132 17.10 -13.06 2.43
N LYS A 133 17.48 -14.31 2.60
CA LYS A 133 18.90 -14.72 2.84
C LYS A 133 19.68 -14.89 1.53
N ASN A 134 19.39 -14.09 0.51
CA ASN A 134 19.96 -14.23 -0.82
C ASN A 134 20.90 -13.06 -1.16
N ALA A 135 21.90 -13.31 -1.98
CA ALA A 135 22.66 -12.25 -2.64
C ALA A 135 21.78 -11.58 -3.71
N TRP A 136 21.90 -10.28 -3.85
CA TRP A 136 21.16 -9.49 -4.83
C TRP A 136 22.14 -8.95 -5.88
N VAL A 137 21.83 -9.19 -7.14
CA VAL A 137 22.53 -8.61 -8.28
C VAL A 137 21.49 -7.85 -9.10
N LEU A 138 21.72 -6.55 -9.26
CA LEU A 138 20.84 -5.67 -10.02
C LEU A 138 21.57 -5.26 -11.31
N THR A 139 20.93 -5.45 -12.44
CA THR A 139 21.50 -5.12 -13.75
C THR A 139 20.52 -4.31 -14.57
N SER A 140 20.99 -3.24 -15.21
CA SER A 140 20.21 -2.46 -16.16
C SER A 140 21.16 -1.56 -16.97
N ALA A 141 20.73 -1.18 -18.16
CA ALA A 141 21.45 -0.22 -18.99
C ALA A 141 21.34 1.24 -18.49
N THR A 142 20.43 1.53 -17.55
CA THR A 142 20.06 2.91 -17.16
C THR A 142 20.15 3.19 -15.66
N ILE A 143 20.84 2.36 -14.87
CA ILE A 143 20.96 2.54 -13.41
C ILE A 143 22.05 3.53 -12.99
N SER A 144 22.90 3.95 -13.91
CA SER A 144 23.93 4.97 -13.62
C SER A 144 23.61 6.27 -14.34
N THR A 145 23.89 7.36 -13.69
CA THR A 145 24.02 8.70 -14.30
C THR A 145 25.48 8.98 -14.61
N ARG A 146 25.81 10.17 -15.08
CA ARG A 146 27.21 10.59 -15.29
C ARG A 146 27.57 11.72 -14.33
N LYS A 147 28.74 11.60 -13.73
CA LYS A 147 29.37 12.70 -12.99
C LYS A 147 29.87 13.76 -13.98
N GLU A 148 30.23 14.95 -13.47
CA GLU A 148 30.80 16.03 -14.27
C GLU A 148 32.09 15.62 -15.02
N ASN A 149 32.86 14.68 -14.45
CA ASN A 149 34.09 14.13 -15.08
C ASN A 149 33.80 13.00 -16.09
N GLY A 150 32.53 12.69 -16.35
CA GLY A 150 32.09 11.65 -17.31
C GLY A 150 32.04 10.22 -16.74
N GLU A 151 32.51 10.00 -15.51
CA GLU A 151 32.43 8.68 -14.86
C GLU A 151 31.00 8.30 -14.50
N PRO A 152 30.69 6.99 -14.49
CA PRO A 152 29.38 6.50 -14.01
C PRO A 152 29.13 6.86 -12.55
N ASP A 153 27.90 7.30 -12.26
CA ASP A 153 27.43 7.60 -10.90
C ASP A 153 26.22 6.75 -10.55
N PHE A 154 26.37 5.93 -9.52
CA PHE A 154 25.33 5.05 -8.99
C PHE A 154 24.68 5.59 -7.70
N SER A 155 25.15 6.72 -7.20
CA SER A 155 24.77 7.24 -5.87
C SER A 155 23.27 7.40 -5.71
N TYR A 156 22.61 7.97 -6.71
CA TYR A 156 21.16 8.12 -6.71
C TYR A 156 20.43 6.77 -6.62
N PHE A 157 20.78 5.82 -7.48
CA PHE A 157 20.19 4.50 -7.51
C PHE A 157 20.37 3.72 -6.19
N LEU A 158 21.60 3.77 -5.64
CA LEU A 158 21.89 3.13 -4.36
C LEU A 158 21.07 3.76 -3.22
N ALA A 159 20.98 5.08 -3.17
CA ALA A 159 20.20 5.78 -2.17
C ALA A 159 18.70 5.48 -2.26
N GLU A 160 18.13 5.50 -3.47
CA GLU A 160 16.70 5.24 -3.70
C GLU A 160 16.29 3.81 -3.31
N LEU A 161 17.19 2.84 -3.42
CA LEU A 161 16.94 1.46 -3.03
C LEU A 161 17.48 1.12 -1.62
N GLY A 162 18.02 2.11 -0.90
CA GLY A 162 18.55 1.91 0.45
C GLY A 162 19.75 0.96 0.51
N PHE A 163 20.61 1.01 -0.50
CA PHE A 163 21.90 0.34 -0.48
C PHE A 163 22.94 1.24 0.20
N ASP A 164 23.97 0.61 0.76
CA ASP A 164 25.14 1.30 1.26
C ASP A 164 25.92 1.91 0.09
N SER A 165 26.51 3.10 0.30
CA SER A 165 27.37 3.78 -0.68
C SER A 165 28.62 2.97 -1.05
N GLN A 166 29.01 2.00 -0.20
CA GLN A 166 30.12 1.09 -0.44
C GLN A 166 29.69 -0.19 -1.22
N THR A 167 28.43 -0.28 -1.61
CA THR A 167 27.95 -1.41 -2.41
C THR A 167 28.74 -1.51 -3.73
N PRO A 168 29.35 -2.66 -4.06
CA PRO A 168 30.13 -2.80 -5.28
C PRO A 168 29.28 -2.51 -6.53
N THR A 169 29.80 -1.66 -7.40
CA THR A 169 29.18 -1.29 -8.68
C THR A 169 30.14 -1.51 -9.82
N TYR A 170 29.61 -1.98 -10.93
CA TYR A 170 30.40 -2.31 -12.12
C TYR A 170 29.72 -1.79 -13.38
N THR A 171 30.51 -1.40 -14.37
CA THR A 171 30.03 -1.08 -15.72
C THR A 171 30.76 -1.92 -16.74
N TRP A 172 30.05 -2.32 -17.78
CA TRP A 172 30.61 -2.98 -18.95
C TRP A 172 30.17 -2.22 -20.18
N GLU A 173 31.11 -2.01 -21.08
CA GLU A 173 30.79 -1.49 -22.41
C GLU A 173 30.23 -2.64 -23.26
N SER A 174 29.15 -2.37 -24.00
CA SER A 174 28.54 -3.30 -24.95
C SER A 174 29.08 -3.11 -26.35
#